data_ad122fec0cc63ca94f05bd9234544506
#
_entry.id   ad122fec0cc63ca94f05bd9234544506
#
_cell.length_a   1.000
_cell.length_b   1.000
_cell.length_c   1.000
_cell.angle_alpha   90.00
_cell.angle_beta   90.00
_cell.angle_gamma   90.00
#
_symmetry.space_group_name_H-M   'P 1'
#
loop_
_entity.id
_entity.type
_entity.pdbx_description
1 polymer ?
#
loop_
_entity_poly.entity_id
_entity_poly.type
_entity_poly.pdbx_seq_one_letter_code
_entity_poly.pdbx_strand_id
1 'polypeptide(L)'
;MANILGIILFALGIGITVALHEAGHMLTARAFGMRVRRFFIGFGPRVASFSRGHTEYGLAAIPVGGFCDIAGMTAQDEFLTEEEEPHAMYKKPAWQRVLVMAGGIAVNLVLGFIILLIIAMTTGLPNPDADVRPRVGEVACAADQNAQGELEPCQGLGPAGEALSLIHI
;
A
#
# COMPACT_ATOMS: atom_id res chain seq x y z
N MET A 1 21.46 -8.12 2.46
CA MET A 1 21.25 -6.65 2.32
C MET A 1 19.99 -6.33 1.53
N ALA A 2 19.71 -7.00 0.41
CA ALA A 2 18.48 -6.74 -0.39
C ALA A 2 17.18 -6.89 0.39
N ASN A 3 17.06 -7.88 1.28
CA ASN A 3 15.83 -8.11 2.07
C ASN A 3 15.55 -6.98 3.08
N ILE A 4 16.59 -6.42 3.70
CA ILE A 4 16.42 -5.32 4.67
C ILE A 4 15.97 -4.05 3.95
N LEU A 5 16.59 -3.73 2.82
CA LEU A 5 16.17 -2.60 1.99
C LEU A 5 14.72 -2.75 1.52
N GLY A 6 14.32 -3.96 1.11
CA GLY A 6 12.95 -4.26 0.71
C GLY A 6 11.94 -4.02 1.84
N ILE A 7 12.25 -4.44 3.06
CA ILE A 7 11.41 -4.21 4.24
C ILE A 7 11.27 -2.72 4.54
N ILE A 8 12.37 -1.98 4.47
CA ILE A 8 12.36 -0.52 4.72
C ILE A 8 11.51 0.20 3.66
N LEU A 9 11.69 -0.11 2.38
CA LEU A 9 10.92 0.49 1.30
C LEU A 9 9.43 0.14 1.39
N PHE A 10 9.10 -1.08 1.77
CA PHE A 10 7.72 -1.52 1.99
C PHE A 10 7.08 -0.75 3.15
N ALA A 11 7.76 -0.66 4.30
CA ALA A 11 7.28 0.09 5.46
C ALA A 11 7.09 1.59 5.14
N LEU A 12 8.02 2.18 4.39
CA LEU A 12 7.92 3.56 3.93
C LEU A 12 6.73 3.75 2.99
N GLY A 13 6.52 2.83 2.05
CA GLY A 13 5.37 2.85 1.13
C GLY A 13 4.03 2.81 1.87
N ILE A 14 3.89 1.94 2.87
CA ILE A 14 2.70 1.90 3.74
C ILE A 14 2.54 3.23 4.47
N GLY A 15 3.60 3.75 5.08
CA GLY A 15 3.57 5.02 5.80
C GLY A 15 3.11 6.19 4.93
N ILE A 16 3.61 6.29 3.69
CA ILE A 16 3.19 7.31 2.72
C ILE A 16 1.72 7.13 2.35
N THR A 17 1.27 5.90 2.08
CA THR A 17 -0.12 5.62 1.72
C THR A 17 -1.07 6.02 2.83
N VAL A 18 -0.75 5.69 4.08
CA VAL A 18 -1.52 6.10 5.26
C VAL A 18 -1.53 7.62 5.42
N ALA A 19 -0.37 8.27 5.30
CA ALA A 19 -0.29 9.73 5.39
C ALA A 19 -1.16 10.43 4.34
N LEU A 20 -1.16 9.95 3.11
CA LEU A 20 -1.99 10.47 2.03
C LEU A 20 -3.48 10.20 2.29
N HIS A 21 -3.84 9.04 2.84
CA HIS A 21 -5.20 8.73 3.25
C HIS A 21 -5.72 9.74 4.28
N GLU A 22 -4.97 9.95 5.37
CA GLU A 22 -5.33 10.92 6.41
C GLU A 22 -5.35 12.36 5.87
N ALA A 23 -4.43 12.68 4.93
CA ALA A 23 -4.44 13.96 4.25
C ALA A 23 -5.72 14.18 3.42
N GLY A 24 -6.29 13.13 2.85
CA GLY A 24 -7.59 13.17 2.18
C GLY A 24 -8.70 13.65 3.10
N HIS A 25 -8.80 13.09 4.30
CA HIS A 25 -9.75 13.53 5.32
C HIS A 25 -9.51 14.98 5.76
N MET A 26 -8.25 15.33 6.02
CA MET A 26 -7.88 16.69 6.42
C MET A 26 -8.21 17.73 5.34
N LEU A 27 -7.89 17.48 4.09
CA LEU A 27 -8.09 18.42 2.99
C LEU A 27 -9.59 18.65 2.74
N THR A 28 -10.39 17.58 2.72
CA THR A 28 -11.84 17.68 2.55
C THR A 28 -12.51 18.36 3.74
N ALA A 29 -12.10 18.06 4.98
CA ALA A 29 -12.60 18.75 6.17
C ALA A 29 -12.32 20.25 6.11
N ARG A 30 -11.11 20.64 5.74
CA ARG A 30 -10.72 22.06 5.58
C ARG A 30 -11.48 22.75 4.45
N ALA A 31 -11.70 22.07 3.33
CA ALA A 31 -12.47 22.61 2.20
C ALA A 31 -13.91 22.99 2.62
N PHE A 32 -14.49 22.27 3.58
CA PHE A 32 -15.80 22.56 4.15
C PHE A 32 -15.76 23.42 5.42
N GLY A 33 -14.61 24.00 5.75
CA GLY A 33 -14.46 24.89 6.91
C GLY A 33 -14.60 24.16 8.25
N MET A 34 -14.31 22.88 8.29
CA MET A 34 -14.19 22.13 9.54
C MET A 34 -12.80 22.32 10.14
N ARG A 35 -12.70 22.37 11.48
CA ARG A 35 -11.43 22.55 12.16
C ARG A 35 -10.75 21.20 12.36
N VAL A 36 -9.54 21.08 11.84
CA VAL A 36 -8.67 19.91 12.08
C VAL A 36 -7.71 20.28 13.20
N ARG A 37 -7.76 19.55 14.32
CA ARG A 37 -6.92 19.78 15.50
C ARG A 37 -5.57 19.07 15.37
N ARG A 38 -5.57 17.80 14.99
CA ARG A 38 -4.37 16.96 14.95
C ARG A 38 -4.33 16.14 13.67
N PHE A 39 -3.13 16.05 13.14
CA PHE A 39 -2.79 15.19 12.00
C PHE A 39 -1.53 14.42 12.35
N PHE A 40 -1.67 13.14 12.61
CA PHE A 40 -0.55 12.31 13.04
C PHE A 40 -0.40 11.08 12.16
N ILE A 41 0.87 10.72 11.91
CA ILE A 41 1.25 9.46 11.30
C ILE A 41 1.77 8.56 12.42
N GLY A 42 1.17 7.38 12.57
CA GLY A 42 1.46 6.46 13.67
C GLY A 42 0.53 6.65 14.88
N PHE A 43 0.71 5.77 15.86
CA PHE A 43 0.00 5.75 17.13
C PHE A 43 0.99 5.74 18.30
N GLY A 44 0.49 6.01 19.52
CA GLY A 44 1.26 5.95 20.74
C GLY A 44 1.96 7.26 21.10
N PRO A 45 3.10 7.22 21.83
CA PRO A 45 3.79 8.42 22.25
C PRO A 45 4.32 9.24 21.09
N ARG A 46 4.25 10.57 21.23
CA ARG A 46 4.75 11.50 20.21
C ARG A 46 6.27 11.44 20.13
N VAL A 47 6.78 11.28 18.92
CA VAL A 47 8.22 11.34 18.63
C VAL A 47 8.61 12.77 18.24
N ALA A 48 7.84 13.37 17.34
CA ALA A 48 8.05 14.75 16.89
C ALA A 48 6.70 15.36 16.53
N SER A 49 6.49 16.63 16.85
CA SER A 49 5.34 17.39 16.40
C SER A 49 5.68 18.87 16.22
N PHE A 50 4.90 19.52 15.37
CA PHE A 50 4.92 20.97 15.18
C PHE A 50 3.50 21.46 14.94
N SER A 51 3.20 22.68 15.35
CA SER A 51 1.90 23.30 15.14
C SER A 51 1.96 24.32 14.01
N ARG A 52 0.99 24.28 13.12
CA ARG A 52 0.82 25.27 12.07
C ARG A 52 -0.66 25.71 12.00
N GLY A 53 -0.92 26.96 12.34
CA GLY A 53 -2.28 27.48 12.49
C GLY A 53 -2.99 26.76 13.64
N HIS A 54 -4.13 26.16 13.35
CA HIS A 54 -4.95 25.45 14.34
C HIS A 54 -4.71 23.93 14.37
N THR A 55 -3.73 23.44 13.63
CA THR A 55 -3.47 22.01 13.50
C THR A 55 -2.08 21.65 14.00
N GLU A 56 -2.00 20.65 14.87
CA GLU A 56 -0.77 19.99 15.27
C GLU A 56 -0.48 18.82 14.31
N TYR A 57 0.69 18.84 13.71
CA TYR A 57 1.19 17.78 12.83
C TYR A 57 2.25 17.00 13.57
N GLY A 58 2.23 15.67 13.50
CA GLY A 58 3.22 14.89 14.21
C GLY A 58 3.41 13.48 13.71
N LEU A 59 4.47 12.89 14.26
CA LEU A 59 4.82 11.49 14.11
C LEU A 59 4.73 10.81 15.48
N ALA A 60 4.11 9.65 15.55
CA ALA A 60 4.07 8.80 16.72
C ALA A 60 5.00 7.61 16.58
N ALA A 61 5.34 6.98 17.71
CA ALA A 61 6.38 5.97 17.79
C ALA A 61 6.05 4.66 17.07
N ILE A 62 4.77 4.32 16.95
CA ILE A 62 4.31 3.09 16.32
C ILE A 62 3.81 3.42 14.91
N PRO A 63 4.55 3.12 13.84
CA PRO A 63 4.24 3.54 12.47
C PRO A 63 3.16 2.66 11.81
N VAL A 64 2.15 2.26 12.57
CA VAL A 64 1.03 1.44 12.09
C VAL A 64 -0.22 2.31 12.06
N GLY A 65 -0.51 2.91 10.89
CA GLY A 65 -1.67 3.76 10.72
C GLY A 65 -1.39 5.26 10.90
N GLY A 66 -2.46 6.03 11.07
CA GLY A 66 -2.46 7.46 11.32
C GLY A 66 -3.82 7.91 11.81
N PHE A 67 -3.96 9.17 12.13
CA PHE A 67 -5.27 9.75 12.44
C PHE A 67 -5.34 11.24 12.13
N CYS A 68 -6.52 11.66 11.71
CA CYS A 68 -6.90 13.04 11.50
C CYS A 68 -8.02 13.38 12.49
N ASP A 69 -7.72 14.18 13.51
CA ASP A 69 -8.68 14.61 14.54
C ASP A 69 -9.40 15.88 14.08
N ILE A 70 -10.69 15.72 13.77
CA ILE A 70 -11.57 16.81 13.32
C ILE A 70 -12.49 17.19 14.47
N ALA A 71 -12.55 18.47 14.82
CA ALA A 71 -13.40 18.99 15.89
C ALA A 71 -14.87 18.60 15.69
N GLY A 72 -15.49 18.05 16.73
CA GLY A 72 -16.87 17.62 16.68
C GLY A 72 -17.16 16.47 15.72
N MET A 73 -16.21 15.54 15.56
CA MET A 73 -16.42 14.32 14.80
C MET A 73 -17.55 13.46 15.40
N THR A 74 -17.71 13.51 16.72
CA THR A 74 -18.85 12.98 17.44
C THR A 74 -19.59 14.12 18.15
N ALA A 75 -20.90 13.94 18.38
CA ALA A 75 -21.70 14.93 19.11
C ALA A 75 -21.33 15.04 20.61
N GLN A 76 -20.56 14.09 21.11
CA GLN A 76 -20.09 14.00 22.51
C GLN A 76 -18.61 14.33 22.64
N ASP A 77 -18.11 15.27 21.84
CA ASP A 77 -16.71 15.70 21.90
C ASP A 77 -16.51 16.58 23.15
N GLU A 78 -16.00 15.97 24.23
CA GLU A 78 -15.79 16.64 25.53
C GLU A 78 -14.71 17.72 25.49
N PHE A 79 -13.89 17.74 24.44
CA PHE A 79 -12.78 18.68 24.27
C PHE A 79 -13.12 19.82 23.30
N LEU A 80 -14.40 19.94 22.89
CA LEU A 80 -14.82 20.99 21.96
C LEU A 80 -14.82 22.35 22.66
N THR A 81 -14.03 23.28 22.15
CA THR A 81 -13.99 24.66 22.63
C THR A 81 -15.06 25.52 21.98
N GLU A 82 -15.45 26.64 22.63
CA GLU A 82 -16.43 27.59 22.07
C GLU A 82 -15.98 28.13 20.70
N GLU A 83 -14.67 28.28 20.46
CA GLU A 83 -14.12 28.73 19.18
C GLU A 83 -14.22 27.67 18.09
N GLU A 84 -14.20 26.40 18.46
CA GLU A 84 -14.27 25.28 17.51
C GLU A 84 -15.70 24.90 17.15
N GLU A 85 -16.64 25.21 18.04
CA GLU A 85 -18.03 24.82 17.90
C GLU A 85 -18.67 25.22 16.56
N PRO A 86 -18.45 26.42 16.00
CA PRO A 86 -19.00 26.83 14.69
C PRO A 86 -18.41 25.99 13.54
N HIS A 87 -17.21 25.43 13.76
CA HIS A 87 -16.45 24.63 12.78
C HIS A 87 -16.54 23.12 13.03
N ALA A 88 -17.38 22.70 13.98
CA ALA A 88 -17.56 21.31 14.35
C ALA A 88 -18.23 20.52 13.23
N MET A 89 -17.74 19.28 13.02
CA MET A 89 -18.22 18.41 11.96
C MET A 89 -19.70 18.05 12.09
N TYR A 90 -20.21 17.84 13.31
CA TYR A 90 -21.63 17.50 13.53
C TYR A 90 -22.60 18.61 13.13
N LYS A 91 -22.16 19.88 13.12
CA LYS A 91 -22.96 21.03 12.67
C LYS A 91 -23.05 21.15 11.14
N LYS A 92 -22.22 20.42 10.42
CA LYS A 92 -22.21 20.47 8.96
C LYS A 92 -23.26 19.52 8.37
N PRO A 93 -23.80 19.82 7.19
CA PRO A 93 -24.78 18.96 6.52
C PRO A 93 -24.22 17.56 6.26
N ALA A 94 -25.09 16.56 6.25
CA ALA A 94 -24.70 15.15 6.17
C ALA A 94 -23.80 14.83 4.94
N TRP A 95 -24.10 15.43 3.79
CA TRP A 95 -23.31 15.20 2.57
C TRP A 95 -21.84 15.66 2.70
N GLN A 96 -21.58 16.79 3.41
CA GLN A 96 -20.21 17.24 3.67
C GLN A 96 -19.48 16.25 4.59
N ARG A 97 -20.15 15.75 5.62
CA ARG A 97 -19.59 14.73 6.52
C ARG A 97 -19.24 13.44 5.77
N VAL A 98 -20.13 13.00 4.88
CA VAL A 98 -19.89 11.84 4.03
C VAL A 98 -18.69 12.06 3.10
N LEU A 99 -18.57 13.24 2.48
CA LEU A 99 -17.43 13.55 1.61
C LEU A 99 -16.11 13.61 2.40
N VAL A 100 -16.13 14.11 3.64
CA VAL A 100 -14.93 14.05 4.50
C VAL A 100 -14.55 12.61 4.80
N MET A 101 -15.51 11.76 5.16
CA MET A 101 -15.23 10.33 5.41
C MET A 101 -14.76 9.59 4.16
N ALA A 102 -15.25 9.97 2.99
CA ALA A 102 -14.81 9.40 1.71
C ALA A 102 -13.46 9.96 1.22
N GLY A 103 -13.01 11.09 1.76
CA GLY A 103 -11.82 11.81 1.30
C GLY A 103 -10.55 10.96 1.31
N GLY A 104 -10.31 10.20 2.37
CA GLY A 104 -9.17 9.29 2.46
C GLY A 104 -9.23 8.17 1.41
N ILE A 105 -10.40 7.58 1.24
CA ILE A 105 -10.63 6.51 0.24
C ILE A 105 -10.41 7.05 -1.17
N ALA A 106 -10.92 8.24 -1.47
CA ALA A 106 -10.77 8.87 -2.78
C ALA A 106 -9.28 9.11 -3.13
N VAL A 107 -8.49 9.58 -2.17
CA VAL A 107 -7.04 9.76 -2.36
C VAL A 107 -6.34 8.43 -2.65
N ASN A 108 -6.68 7.36 -1.93
CA ASN A 108 -6.09 6.05 -2.19
C ASN A 108 -6.49 5.48 -3.57
N LEU A 109 -7.73 5.70 -4.02
CA LEU A 109 -8.14 5.31 -5.38
C LEU A 109 -7.36 6.07 -6.45
N VAL A 110 -7.19 7.38 -6.29
CA VAL A 110 -6.40 8.21 -7.22
C VAL A 110 -4.94 7.76 -7.20
N LEU A 111 -4.36 7.51 -6.04
CA LEU A 111 -2.98 7.02 -5.90
C LEU A 111 -2.82 5.67 -6.60
N GLY A 112 -3.73 4.72 -6.35
CA GLY A 112 -3.72 3.41 -7.02
C GLY A 112 -3.81 3.52 -8.53
N PHE A 113 -4.69 4.39 -9.03
CA PHE A 113 -4.80 4.66 -10.47
C PHE A 113 -3.50 5.23 -11.06
N ILE A 114 -2.89 6.20 -10.37
CA ILE A 114 -1.62 6.78 -10.82
C ILE A 114 -0.50 5.73 -10.86
N ILE A 115 -0.40 4.89 -9.84
CA ILE A 115 0.60 3.81 -9.78
C ILE A 115 0.39 2.82 -10.93
N LEU A 116 -0.85 2.38 -11.16
CA LEU A 116 -1.17 1.48 -12.27
C LEU A 116 -0.87 2.12 -13.63
N LEU A 117 -1.16 3.41 -13.79
CA LEU A 117 -0.84 4.14 -15.01
C LEU A 117 0.68 4.19 -15.25
N ILE A 118 1.46 4.47 -14.20
CA ILE A 118 2.93 4.48 -14.28
C ILE A 118 3.45 3.08 -14.68
N ILE A 119 2.95 2.03 -14.04
CA ILE A 119 3.32 0.65 -14.37
C ILE A 119 2.96 0.35 -15.83
N ALA A 120 1.76 0.67 -16.26
CA ALA A 120 1.31 0.43 -17.63
C ALA A 120 2.19 1.17 -18.67
N MET A 121 2.63 2.40 -18.34
CA MET A 121 3.49 3.19 -19.23
C MET A 121 4.96 2.73 -19.24
N THR A 122 5.44 2.14 -18.16
CA THR A 122 6.85 1.75 -18.01
C THR A 122 7.11 0.29 -18.37
N THR A 123 6.26 -0.61 -17.91
CA THR A 123 6.43 -2.07 -18.08
C THR A 123 5.46 -2.68 -19.09
N GLY A 124 4.46 -1.91 -19.53
CA GLY A 124 3.35 -2.37 -20.34
C GLY A 124 2.26 -3.07 -19.52
N LEU A 125 1.13 -3.32 -20.17
CA LEU A 125 0.03 -4.08 -19.58
C LEU A 125 0.28 -5.58 -19.76
N PRO A 126 -0.10 -6.43 -18.78
CA PRO A 126 -0.10 -7.87 -18.98
C PRO A 126 -0.91 -8.23 -20.22
N ASN A 127 -0.32 -9.01 -21.10
CA ASN A 127 -1.03 -9.51 -22.27
C ASN A 127 -2.07 -10.56 -21.83
N PRO A 128 -3.38 -10.33 -21.95
CA PRO A 128 -4.40 -11.31 -21.57
C PRO A 128 -4.37 -12.58 -22.43
N ASP A 129 -3.82 -12.46 -23.66
CA ASP A 129 -3.70 -13.57 -24.59
C ASP A 129 -2.33 -14.28 -24.47
N ALA A 130 -1.52 -13.92 -23.46
CA ALA A 130 -0.26 -14.62 -23.22
C ALA A 130 -0.52 -16.09 -22.86
N ASP A 131 0.14 -16.98 -23.58
CA ASP A 131 0.11 -18.42 -23.25
C ASP A 131 0.84 -18.64 -21.91
N VAL A 132 0.04 -18.68 -20.83
CA VAL A 132 0.53 -18.92 -19.46
C VAL A 132 0.69 -20.40 -19.13
N ARG A 133 0.56 -21.29 -20.13
CA ARG A 133 0.79 -22.72 -19.90
C ARG A 133 2.24 -22.92 -19.50
N PRO A 134 2.49 -23.73 -18.46
CA PRO A 134 3.84 -24.06 -18.07
C PRO A 134 4.53 -24.76 -19.26
N ARG A 135 5.59 -24.15 -19.77
CA ARG A 135 6.44 -24.77 -20.78
C ARG A 135 7.61 -25.42 -20.07
N VAL A 136 7.82 -26.69 -20.34
CA VAL A 136 9.04 -27.36 -19.90
C VAL A 136 10.17 -26.81 -20.78
N GLY A 137 11.15 -26.16 -20.15
CA GLY A 137 12.35 -25.65 -20.82
C GLY A 137 13.31 -26.81 -21.17
N GLU A 138 14.61 -26.54 -21.12
CA GLU A 138 15.59 -27.58 -21.31
C GLU A 138 15.47 -28.61 -20.20
N VAL A 139 15.26 -29.84 -20.58
CA VAL A 139 15.31 -31.00 -19.67
C VAL A 139 16.76 -31.47 -19.62
N ALA A 140 17.43 -31.13 -18.52
CA ALA A 140 18.75 -31.73 -18.28
C ALA A 140 18.59 -33.23 -18.05
N CYS A 141 19.45 -34.02 -18.67
CA CYS A 141 19.41 -35.45 -18.41
C CYS A 141 19.85 -35.75 -16.97
N ALA A 142 19.14 -36.64 -16.30
CA ALA A 142 19.57 -37.17 -15.01
C ALA A 142 20.82 -38.05 -15.25
N ALA A 143 21.93 -37.66 -14.64
CA ALA A 143 23.14 -38.49 -14.71
C ALA A 143 22.91 -39.76 -13.88
N ASP A 144 23.21 -40.91 -14.48
CA ASP A 144 23.24 -42.17 -13.73
C ASP A 144 24.52 -42.21 -12.87
N GLN A 145 24.45 -42.83 -11.70
CA GLN A 145 25.60 -43.07 -10.86
C GLN A 145 26.21 -44.41 -11.27
N ASN A 146 27.52 -44.40 -11.51
CA ASN A 146 28.26 -45.67 -11.67
C ASN A 146 28.35 -46.45 -10.35
N ALA A 147 28.84 -47.67 -10.39
CA ALA A 147 29.00 -48.53 -9.20
C ALA A 147 29.91 -47.92 -8.11
N GLN A 148 30.65 -46.88 -8.41
CA GLN A 148 31.53 -46.12 -7.52
C GLN A 148 30.86 -44.85 -6.97
N GLY A 149 29.60 -44.55 -7.37
CA GLY A 149 28.85 -43.36 -6.92
C GLY A 149 29.22 -42.07 -7.66
N GLU A 150 30.01 -42.12 -8.73
CA GLU A 150 30.31 -40.96 -9.55
C GLU A 150 29.24 -40.78 -10.62
N LEU A 151 28.91 -39.51 -10.90
CA LEU A 151 27.94 -39.11 -11.91
C LEU A 151 28.54 -39.27 -13.31
N GLU A 152 27.99 -40.17 -14.12
CA GLU A 152 28.40 -40.30 -15.52
C GLU A 152 27.71 -39.20 -16.37
N PRO A 153 28.46 -38.54 -17.29
CA PRO A 153 27.86 -37.60 -18.22
C PRO A 153 26.89 -38.33 -19.13
N CYS A 154 25.61 -38.02 -19.01
CA CYS A 154 24.62 -38.66 -19.87
C CYS A 154 24.73 -38.18 -21.31
N GLN A 155 24.57 -39.11 -22.24
CA GLN A 155 24.48 -38.85 -23.67
C GLN A 155 23.02 -38.96 -24.09
N GLY A 156 22.42 -37.82 -24.44
CA GLY A 156 21.03 -37.77 -24.92
C GLY A 156 20.06 -37.03 -24.00
N LEU A 157 18.79 -37.14 -24.32
CA LEU A 157 17.71 -36.40 -23.61
C LEU A 157 17.33 -37.00 -22.25
N GLY A 158 17.82 -38.17 -21.93
CA GLY A 158 17.40 -38.92 -20.74
C GLY A 158 15.93 -39.36 -20.77
N PRO A 159 15.50 -40.22 -19.81
CA PRO A 159 14.15 -40.82 -19.83
C PRO A 159 13.02 -39.79 -19.78
N ALA A 160 13.23 -38.70 -19.06
CA ALA A 160 12.24 -37.61 -18.96
C ALA A 160 12.14 -36.80 -20.27
N GLY A 161 13.28 -36.55 -20.93
CA GLY A 161 13.33 -35.88 -22.22
C GLY A 161 12.72 -36.72 -23.35
N GLU A 162 12.97 -38.04 -23.34
CA GLU A 162 12.38 -38.98 -24.27
C GLU A 162 10.85 -39.07 -24.09
N ALA A 163 10.37 -39.16 -22.84
CA ALA A 163 8.93 -39.15 -22.56
C ALA A 163 8.26 -37.86 -23.01
N LEU A 164 8.90 -36.71 -22.85
CA LEU A 164 8.37 -35.40 -23.29
C LEU A 164 8.42 -35.22 -24.80
N SER A 165 9.40 -35.86 -25.51
CA SER A 165 9.48 -35.83 -26.97
C SER A 165 8.35 -36.61 -27.65
N LEU A 166 7.72 -37.54 -26.93
CA LEU A 166 6.59 -38.33 -27.41
C LEU A 166 5.25 -37.62 -27.20
N ILE A 167 5.21 -36.59 -26.35
CA ILE A 167 4.05 -35.76 -26.13
C ILE A 167 4.13 -34.58 -27.09
N HIS A 168 3.58 -34.74 -28.29
CA HIS A 168 3.36 -33.62 -29.19
C HIS A 168 2.34 -32.67 -28.55
N ILE A 169 2.83 -31.64 -27.90
CA ILE A 169 2.02 -30.52 -27.40
C ILE A 169 2.13 -29.37 -28.41
#